data_2c5e87f40057a3e6d74d4937229e82ae
#
_entry.id   2c5e87f40057a3e6d74d4937229e82ae
#
_cell.length_a   1.000
_cell.length_b   1.000
_cell.length_c   1.000
_cell.angle_alpha   90.00
_cell.angle_beta   90.00
_cell.angle_gamma   90.00
#
_symmetry.space_group_name_H-M   'P 1'
#
loop_
_entity.id
_entity.type
_entity.pdbx_description
1 polymer ?
#
loop_
_entity_poly.entity_id
_entity_poly.type
_entity_poly.pdbx_seq_one_letter_code
_entity_poly.pdbx_strand_id
1 'polypeptide(L)'
;MKADSGLVQHLASMPDAEFQVLVRVADRAALYQTAVSEHGLTVERVFRLTRTIAARGSGERVLELLGESWVERVELDREVKAMT
;
A
#
# COMPACT_ATOMS: atom_id res chain seq x y z
N MET A 1 3.09 -14.62 -1.53
CA MET A 1 3.32 -13.63 -0.51
C MET A 1 2.94 -12.26 -1.01
N LYS A 2 2.23 -11.49 -0.20
CA LYS A 2 1.69 -10.21 -0.63
C LYS A 2 2.72 -9.08 -0.65
N ALA A 3 3.81 -9.25 0.07
CA ALA A 3 4.89 -8.27 0.08
C ALA A 3 6.17 -9.01 0.27
N ASP A 4 7.31 -8.46 -0.26
CA ASP A 4 8.55 -9.14 -0.04
C ASP A 4 8.99 -9.00 1.40
N SER A 5 9.76 -9.96 1.86
CA SER A 5 10.17 -10.00 3.27
C SER A 5 10.97 -8.78 3.67
N GLY A 6 11.73 -8.20 2.74
CA GLY A 6 12.48 -6.98 3.01
C GLY A 6 11.56 -5.82 3.31
N LEU A 7 10.46 -5.71 2.57
CA LEU A 7 9.48 -4.67 2.82
C LEU A 7 8.79 -4.88 4.16
N VAL A 8 8.41 -6.11 4.46
CA VAL A 8 7.74 -6.42 5.72
C VAL A 8 8.64 -6.05 6.90
N GLN A 9 9.91 -6.40 6.82
CA GLN A 9 10.86 -6.06 7.87
C GLN A 9 11.04 -4.56 8.01
N HIS A 10 11.07 -3.86 6.89
CA HIS A 10 11.25 -2.41 6.89
C HIS A 10 10.05 -1.73 7.53
N LEU A 11 8.85 -2.17 7.19
CA LEU A 11 7.63 -1.61 7.79
C LEU A 11 7.59 -1.89 9.28
N ALA A 12 7.97 -3.09 9.68
CA ALA A 12 7.92 -3.49 11.08
C ALA A 12 8.97 -2.75 11.92
N SER A 13 10.12 -2.45 11.33
CA SER A 13 11.18 -1.77 12.07
C SER A 13 10.90 -0.28 12.25
N MET A 14 10.02 0.28 11.43
CA MET A 14 9.70 1.70 11.51
C MET A 14 8.19 1.89 11.47
N PRO A 15 7.47 1.41 12.49
CA PRO A 15 6.01 1.39 12.43
C PRO A 15 5.36 2.76 12.40
N ASP A 16 6.07 3.78 12.89
CA ASP A 16 5.53 5.14 12.90
C ASP A 16 5.99 5.96 11.71
N ALA A 17 6.89 5.45 10.91
CA ALA A 17 7.35 6.19 9.73
C ALA A 17 6.30 6.10 8.64
N GLU A 18 6.23 7.15 7.83
CA GLU A 18 5.26 7.19 6.75
C GLU A 18 5.85 6.57 5.50
N PHE A 19 5.08 5.73 4.85
CA PHE A 19 5.50 5.08 3.61
C PHE A 19 4.47 5.34 2.52
N GLN A 20 4.96 5.47 1.30
CA GLN A 20 4.10 5.54 0.14
C GLN A 20 4.13 4.16 -0.50
N VAL A 21 2.98 3.56 -0.70
CA VAL A 21 2.89 2.20 -1.19
C VAL A 21 1.91 2.08 -2.35
N LEU A 22 2.11 1.03 -3.14
CA LEU A 22 1.20 0.65 -4.20
C LEU A 22 0.53 -0.64 -3.75
N VAL A 23 -0.79 -0.60 -3.63
CA VAL A 23 -1.57 -1.74 -3.17
C VAL A 23 -2.34 -2.31 -4.34
N ARG A 24 -2.00 -3.54 -4.72
CA ARG A 24 -2.73 -4.22 -5.79
C ARG A 24 -3.86 -5.00 -5.17
N VAL A 25 -5.06 -4.84 -5.72
CA VAL A 25 -6.26 -5.43 -5.14
C VAL A 25 -6.87 -6.47 -6.06
N ALA A 26 -7.73 -7.31 -5.49
CA ALA A 26 -8.28 -8.47 -6.17
C ALA A 26 -9.31 -8.15 -7.25
N ASP A 27 -9.93 -6.98 -7.16
CA ASP A 27 -10.95 -6.59 -8.10
C ASP A 27 -10.72 -5.12 -8.47
N ARG A 28 -11.73 -4.41 -8.93
CA ARG A 28 -11.57 -3.03 -9.33
C ARG A 28 -11.09 -2.18 -8.17
N ALA A 29 -10.07 -1.40 -8.41
CA ALA A 29 -9.46 -0.58 -7.36
C ALA A 29 -10.47 0.36 -6.70
N ALA A 30 -11.39 0.90 -7.48
CA ALA A 30 -12.37 1.83 -6.93
C ALA A 30 -13.24 1.22 -5.83
N LEU A 31 -13.43 -0.12 -5.84
CA LEU A 31 -14.23 -0.78 -4.83
C LEU A 31 -13.57 -0.77 -3.47
N TYR A 32 -12.26 -0.67 -3.43
CA TYR A 32 -11.51 -0.80 -2.19
C TYR A 32 -10.92 0.52 -1.68
N GLN A 33 -11.20 1.61 -2.37
CA GLN A 33 -10.67 2.90 -2.01
C GLN A 33 -11.07 3.30 -0.59
N THR A 34 -12.34 3.10 -0.24
CA THR A 34 -12.83 3.41 1.10
C THR A 34 -12.20 2.48 2.13
N ALA A 35 -12.05 1.20 1.81
CA ALA A 35 -11.46 0.24 2.75
C ALA A 35 -10.02 0.60 3.06
N VAL A 36 -9.24 1.01 2.06
CA VAL A 36 -7.86 1.44 2.27
C VAL A 36 -7.83 2.67 3.19
N SER A 37 -8.73 3.61 2.93
CA SER A 37 -8.82 4.81 3.75
C SER A 37 -9.20 4.48 5.18
N GLU A 38 -10.08 3.50 5.37
CA GLU A 38 -10.51 3.10 6.71
C GLU A 38 -9.39 2.44 7.50
N HIS A 39 -8.38 1.93 6.83
CA HIS A 39 -7.21 1.41 7.52
C HIS A 39 -6.27 2.53 7.98
N GLY A 40 -6.66 3.77 7.78
CA GLY A 40 -5.85 4.89 8.24
C GLY A 40 -4.83 5.36 7.23
N LEU A 41 -4.94 4.89 5.98
CA LEU A 41 -4.05 5.33 4.92
C LEU A 41 -4.72 6.43 4.12
N THR A 42 -3.91 7.28 3.52
CA THR A 42 -4.41 8.33 2.63
C THR A 42 -4.30 7.83 1.20
N VAL A 43 -5.43 7.71 0.51
CA VAL A 43 -5.43 7.28 -0.89
C VAL A 43 -5.01 8.46 -1.74
N GLU A 44 -3.95 8.29 -2.50
CA GLU A 44 -3.42 9.36 -3.34
C GLU A 44 -3.82 9.23 -4.79
N ARG A 45 -3.94 8.01 -5.28
CA ARG A 45 -4.27 7.79 -6.68
C ARG A 45 -4.82 6.38 -6.87
N VAL A 46 -5.71 6.23 -7.82
CA VAL A 46 -6.28 4.95 -8.16
C VAL A 46 -5.96 4.64 -9.61
N PHE A 47 -5.29 3.50 -9.86
CA PHE A 47 -4.93 3.08 -11.20
C PHE A 47 -5.88 1.95 -11.61
N ARG A 48 -6.83 2.26 -12.44
CA ARG A 48 -7.89 1.30 -12.78
C ARG A 48 -7.41 0.12 -13.59
N LEU A 49 -6.53 0.38 -14.53
CA LEU A 49 -6.10 -0.69 -15.43
C LEU A 49 -5.26 -1.75 -14.72
N THR A 50 -4.54 -1.37 -13.70
CA THR A 50 -3.67 -2.29 -12.97
C THR A 50 -4.25 -2.72 -11.64
N ARG A 51 -5.46 -2.28 -11.33
CA ARG A 51 -6.11 -2.60 -10.05
C ARG A 51 -5.20 -2.25 -8.88
N THR A 52 -4.64 -1.06 -8.91
CA THR A 52 -3.66 -0.63 -7.92
C THR A 52 -4.12 0.69 -7.29
N ILE A 53 -3.89 0.81 -5.99
CA ILE A 53 -4.18 2.03 -5.25
C ILE A 53 -2.88 2.54 -4.68
N ALA A 54 -2.52 3.78 -5.00
CA ALA A 54 -1.37 4.42 -4.40
C ALA A 54 -1.83 5.08 -3.11
N ALA A 55 -1.22 4.74 -2.01
CA ALA A 55 -1.64 5.22 -0.70
C ALA A 55 -0.43 5.53 0.16
N ARG A 56 -0.66 6.30 1.21
CA ARG A 56 0.39 6.72 2.12
C ARG A 56 -0.08 6.49 3.54
N GLY A 57 0.78 5.97 4.39
CA GLY A 57 0.45 5.76 5.79
C GLY A 57 1.62 5.20 6.56
N SER A 58 1.41 4.99 7.85
CA SER A 58 2.47 4.48 8.71
C SER A 58 2.76 3.01 8.40
N GLY A 59 3.96 2.58 8.74
CA GLY A 59 4.35 1.19 8.54
C GLY A 59 3.40 0.23 9.22
N GLU A 60 2.94 0.57 10.40
CA GLU A 60 2.00 -0.25 11.14
C GLU A 60 0.68 -0.41 10.37
N ARG A 61 0.17 0.67 9.81
CA ARG A 61 -1.08 0.61 9.06
C ARG A 61 -0.94 -0.20 7.78
N VAL A 62 0.19 -0.07 7.12
CA VAL A 62 0.44 -0.85 5.92
C VAL A 62 0.52 -2.34 6.25
N LEU A 63 1.15 -2.69 7.38
CA LEU A 63 1.21 -4.08 7.80
C LEU A 63 -0.18 -4.65 8.08
N GLU A 64 -1.05 -3.86 8.69
CA GLU A 64 -2.42 -4.29 8.94
C GLU A 64 -3.15 -4.57 7.64
N LEU A 65 -2.88 -3.77 6.62
CA LEU A 65 -3.51 -3.93 5.34
C LEU A 65 -3.17 -5.28 4.70
N LEU A 66 -1.98 -5.79 4.97
CA LEU A 66 -1.56 -7.07 4.42
C LEU A 66 -2.43 -8.24 4.90
N GLY A 67 -3.18 -8.04 5.98
CA GLY A 67 -4.06 -9.08 6.49
C GLY A 67 -5.39 -9.19 5.75
N GLU A 68 -5.69 -8.26 4.85
CA GLU A 68 -6.97 -8.28 4.14
C GLU A 68 -6.93 -9.23 2.96
N SER A 69 -8.00 -10.01 2.80
CA SER A 69 -8.05 -11.01 1.73
C SER A 69 -8.05 -10.40 0.33
N TRP A 70 -8.53 -9.17 0.20
CA TRP A 70 -8.63 -8.51 -1.09
C TRP A 70 -7.32 -7.81 -1.51
N VAL A 71 -6.33 -7.80 -0.65
CA VAL A 71 -5.02 -7.25 -1.00
C VAL A 71 -4.19 -8.36 -1.61
N GLU A 72 -3.76 -8.17 -2.84
CA GLU A 72 -2.95 -9.16 -3.54
C GLU A 72 -1.47 -8.89 -3.36
N ARG A 73 -1.07 -7.63 -3.34
CA ARG A 73 0.34 -7.29 -3.25
C ARG A 73 0.52 -5.86 -2.78
N VAL A 74 1.56 -5.62 -2.02
CA VAL A 74 1.94 -4.28 -1.59
C VAL A 74 3.41 -4.08 -1.93
N GLU A 75 3.73 -2.96 -2.56
CA GLU A 75 5.09 -2.60 -2.91
C GLU A 75 5.32 -1.14 -2.53
N LEU A 76 6.57 -0.78 -2.29
CA LEU A 76 6.89 0.63 -2.07
C LEU A 76 6.72 1.39 -3.38
N ASP A 77 6.17 2.58 -3.26
CA ASP A 77 6.04 3.46 -4.41
C ASP A 77 7.38 4.14 -4.62
N ARG A 78 8.17 3.67 -5.55
CA ARG A 78 9.48 4.19 -5.77
C ARG A 78 9.49 5.15 -6.88
N GLU A 79 8.59 5.97 -7.01
CA GLU A 79 8.55 6.90 -7.91
C GLU A 79 9.69 7.70 -7.86
N VAL A 80 10.48 7.62 -8.68
CA VAL A 80 11.57 8.16 -8.61
C VAL A 80 11.70 9.41 -8.84
N LYS A 81 12.10 9.99 -8.40
CA LYS A 81 12.25 11.12 -8.48
C LYS A 81 13.36 11.40 -8.92
N ALA A 82 13.76 11.18 -9.49
CA ALA A 82 14.83 11.38 -9.80
C ALA A 82 15.51 12.33 -10.09
N MET A 83 15.47 12.68 -9.96
CA MET A 83 15.91 13.24 -10.10
C MET A 83 16.49 13.77 -10.05
N THR A 84 16.54 13.94 -9.83
CA THR A 84 16.90 14.38 -9.84
C THR A 84 17.43 14.73 -10.08
#